data_7c9a11f89c608a38281031ce3b57e748
#
_entry.id   7c9a11f89c608a38281031ce3b57e748
#
_cell.length_a   1.000
_cell.length_b   1.000
_cell.length_c   1.000
_cell.angle_alpha   90.00
_cell.angle_beta   90.00
_cell.angle_gamma   90.00
#
_symmetry.space_group_name_H-M   'P 1'
#
loop_
_entity.id
_entity.type
_entity.pdbx_description
1 polymer ?
#
loop_
_entity_poly.entity_id
_entity_poly.type
_entity_poly.pdbx_seq_one_letter_code
_entity_poly.pdbx_strand_id
1 'polypeptide(L)'
;FRSLDNLRHMHFEEVYADIIDRAFLGTLKGPTDRDRRRLLEILQQSMEGKVISRNEEFFLKSPQGELEFTLLAEGIRKLGLLWVLLQNGTLLDGSVLLWDEPEANLNPKLMRTVVQILVELQRLGVQVFVTTHNYNLLKEFDLQLNTEDKALFHTLFRDEQRNVQVASFERYED
;
A
#
# COMPACT_ATOMS: atom_id res chain seq x y z
N PHE A 1 -10.45 5.47 -16.76
CA PHE A 1 -11.41 4.79 -15.88
C PHE A 1 -12.56 5.73 -15.50
N ARG A 2 -12.29 6.93 -14.93
CA ARG A 2 -13.31 7.93 -14.57
C ARG A 2 -14.22 8.32 -15.73
N SER A 3 -13.65 8.43 -16.92
CA SER A 3 -14.41 8.72 -18.17
C SER A 3 -15.27 7.53 -18.64
N LEU A 4 -14.86 6.28 -18.33
CA LEU A 4 -15.61 5.08 -18.70
C LEU A 4 -16.83 4.83 -17.79
N ASP A 5 -16.72 5.14 -16.50
CA ASP A 5 -17.84 5.05 -15.57
C ASP A 5 -18.96 6.00 -15.96
N ASN A 6 -18.61 7.26 -16.30
CA ASN A 6 -19.56 8.28 -16.76
C ASN A 6 -20.18 7.98 -18.14
N LEU A 7 -19.42 7.32 -19.05
CA LEU A 7 -19.88 7.11 -20.43
C LEU A 7 -20.63 5.78 -20.64
N ARG A 8 -20.37 4.76 -19.81
CA ARG A 8 -20.90 3.40 -20.00
C ARG A 8 -21.74 2.87 -18.86
N HIS A 9 -21.99 3.67 -17.82
CA HIS A 9 -22.70 3.23 -16.60
C HIS A 9 -22.13 1.92 -16.03
N MET A 10 -20.78 1.74 -16.12
CA MET A 10 -20.12 0.62 -15.47
C MET A 10 -20.05 0.93 -13.97
N HIS A 11 -20.83 0.22 -13.20
CA HIS A 11 -20.80 0.33 -11.74
C HIS A 11 -19.56 -0.37 -11.21
N PHE A 12 -18.54 0.40 -10.81
CA PHE A 12 -17.48 -0.10 -9.95
C PHE A 12 -17.99 -0.17 -8.51
N GLU A 13 -17.47 -1.12 -7.74
CA GLU A 13 -17.68 -1.07 -6.30
C GLU A 13 -17.22 0.29 -5.77
N GLU A 14 -17.96 0.87 -4.83
CA GLU A 14 -17.74 2.22 -4.28
C GLU A 14 -16.30 2.43 -3.80
N VAL A 15 -15.68 1.38 -3.24
CA VAL A 15 -14.26 1.37 -2.80
C VAL A 15 -13.29 1.69 -3.94
N TYR A 16 -13.50 1.09 -5.12
CA TYR A 16 -12.61 1.35 -6.27
C TYR A 16 -12.79 2.76 -6.81
N ALA A 17 -14.01 3.28 -6.82
CA ALA A 17 -14.28 4.67 -7.22
C ALA A 17 -13.58 5.64 -6.27
N ASP A 18 -13.66 5.45 -4.96
CA ASP A 18 -12.99 6.27 -3.95
C ASP A 18 -11.47 6.26 -4.10
N ILE A 19 -10.86 5.07 -4.30
CA ILE A 19 -9.41 4.95 -4.52
C ILE A 19 -8.98 5.69 -5.80
N ILE A 20 -9.74 5.57 -6.88
CA ILE A 20 -9.45 6.25 -8.15
C ILE A 20 -9.54 7.77 -7.96
N ASP A 21 -10.60 8.27 -7.34
CA ASP A 21 -10.78 9.69 -7.07
C ASP A 21 -9.63 10.26 -6.22
N ARG A 22 -9.23 9.53 -5.17
CA ARG A 22 -8.08 9.90 -4.33
C ARG A 22 -6.76 9.87 -5.10
N ALA A 23 -6.54 8.90 -5.98
CA ALA A 23 -5.32 8.81 -6.77
C ALA A 23 -5.15 10.00 -7.74
N PHE A 24 -6.26 10.62 -8.20
CA PHE A 24 -6.22 11.79 -9.07
C PHE A 24 -6.22 13.14 -8.35
N LEU A 25 -6.17 13.16 -7.02
CA LEU A 25 -5.92 14.39 -6.28
C LEU A 25 -4.57 15.00 -6.66
N GLY A 26 -4.53 16.32 -6.75
CA GLY A 26 -3.29 17.05 -7.06
C GLY A 26 -2.22 16.82 -5.99
N THR A 27 -0.97 16.84 -6.38
CA THR A 27 0.19 16.74 -5.48
C THR A 27 0.10 17.80 -4.38
N LEU A 28 0.37 17.39 -3.13
CA LEU A 28 0.39 18.28 -2.00
C LEU A 28 1.48 19.35 -2.20
N LYS A 29 1.08 20.63 -2.08
CA LYS A 29 2.00 21.77 -2.22
C LYS A 29 2.71 22.04 -0.89
N GLY A 30 3.97 22.38 -0.94
CA GLY A 30 4.78 22.74 0.22
C GLY A 30 5.95 21.80 0.46
N PRO A 31 6.78 22.07 1.48
CA PRO A 31 7.93 21.23 1.81
C PRO A 31 7.44 19.85 2.27
N THR A 32 8.04 18.81 1.73
CA THR A 32 7.83 17.43 2.18
C THR A 32 8.64 17.22 3.45
N ASP A 33 8.00 16.73 4.53
CA ASP A 33 8.70 16.35 5.74
C ASP A 33 9.73 15.23 5.47
N ARG A 34 10.62 15.01 6.44
CA ARG A 34 11.76 14.10 6.27
C ARG A 34 11.30 12.65 6.09
N ASP A 35 10.34 12.21 6.89
CA ASP A 35 9.94 10.80 6.95
C ASP A 35 9.12 10.43 5.72
N ARG A 36 8.19 11.29 5.30
CA ARG A 36 7.45 11.13 4.04
C ARG A 36 8.39 11.12 2.84
N ARG A 37 9.42 11.98 2.82
CA ARG A 37 10.44 11.99 1.74
C ARG A 37 11.18 10.67 1.67
N ARG A 38 11.64 10.16 2.82
CA ARG A 38 12.31 8.86 2.92
C ARG A 38 11.45 7.73 2.37
N LEU A 39 10.16 7.71 2.72
CA LEU A 39 9.24 6.70 2.24
C LEU A 39 9.01 6.78 0.72
N LEU A 40 8.87 7.98 0.17
CA LEU A 40 8.80 8.20 -1.28
C LEU A 40 10.06 7.74 -2.00
N GLU A 41 11.25 7.93 -1.41
CA GLU A 41 12.53 7.45 -1.95
C GLU A 41 12.60 5.92 -1.95
N ILE A 42 12.17 5.24 -0.88
CA ILE A 42 12.10 3.77 -0.82
C ILE A 42 11.20 3.24 -1.94
N LEU A 43 10.00 3.81 -2.10
CA LEU A 43 9.07 3.42 -3.15
C LEU A 43 9.65 3.64 -4.55
N GLN A 44 10.27 4.79 -4.79
CA GLN A 44 10.90 5.12 -6.07
C GLN A 44 12.04 4.15 -6.42
N GLN A 45 12.89 3.81 -5.44
CA GLN A 45 13.96 2.83 -5.62
C GLN A 45 13.42 1.43 -5.93
N SER A 46 12.37 1.02 -5.22
CA SER A 46 11.76 -0.31 -5.39
C SER A 46 11.09 -0.49 -6.75
N MET A 47 10.58 0.59 -7.34
CA MET A 47 9.98 0.61 -8.67
C MET A 47 10.99 0.91 -9.78
N GLU A 48 12.24 1.26 -9.42
CA GLU A 48 13.28 1.76 -10.33
C GLU A 48 12.80 2.95 -11.18
N GLY A 49 11.89 3.77 -10.64
CA GLY A 49 11.28 4.86 -11.37
C GLY A 49 10.35 5.71 -10.51
N LYS A 50 9.81 6.75 -11.14
CA LYS A 50 8.89 7.71 -10.53
C LYS A 50 7.56 7.71 -11.24
N VAL A 51 6.47 7.74 -10.48
CA VAL A 51 5.13 7.85 -11.04
C VAL A 51 4.88 9.27 -11.53
N ILE A 52 4.35 9.39 -12.73
CA ILE A 52 3.86 10.65 -13.29
C ILE A 52 2.42 10.45 -13.80
N SER A 53 1.63 11.52 -13.78
CA SER A 53 0.26 11.51 -14.29
C SER A 53 0.15 12.48 -15.48
N ARG A 54 -0.49 12.03 -16.56
CA ARG A 54 -0.81 12.82 -17.77
C ARG A 54 -2.15 12.36 -18.35
N ASN A 55 -3.02 13.29 -18.69
CA ASN A 55 -4.31 13.00 -19.37
C ASN A 55 -5.13 11.91 -18.63
N GLU A 56 -5.22 12.00 -17.32
CA GLU A 56 -5.91 11.00 -16.48
C GLU A 56 -5.35 9.57 -16.56
N GLU A 57 -4.06 9.43 -16.93
CA GLU A 57 -3.34 8.18 -16.98
C GLU A 57 -2.07 8.27 -16.13
N PHE A 58 -1.66 7.13 -15.56
CA PHE A 58 -0.41 7.01 -14.79
C PHE A 58 0.66 6.30 -15.60
N PHE A 59 1.89 6.79 -15.49
CA PHE A 59 3.08 6.25 -16.11
C PHE A 59 4.17 6.07 -15.08
N LEU A 60 4.98 5.03 -15.25
CA LEU A 60 6.25 4.89 -14.54
C LEU A 60 7.36 5.44 -15.44
N LYS A 61 8.00 6.51 -15.01
CA LYS A 61 9.17 7.10 -15.66
C LYS A 61 10.44 6.54 -15.03
N SER A 62 11.22 5.83 -15.82
CA SER A 62 12.49 5.20 -15.45
C SER A 62 13.62 5.64 -16.38
N PRO A 63 14.89 5.30 -16.11
CA PRO A 63 15.99 5.56 -17.03
C PRO A 63 15.84 4.87 -18.39
N GLN A 64 15.07 3.78 -18.46
CA GLN A 64 14.81 2.99 -19.66
C GLN A 64 13.67 3.58 -20.52
N GLY A 65 12.89 4.52 -19.97
CA GLY A 65 11.77 5.13 -20.65
C GLY A 65 10.53 5.28 -19.78
N GLU A 66 9.39 5.58 -20.41
CA GLU A 66 8.10 5.72 -19.77
C GLU A 66 7.21 4.53 -20.15
N LEU A 67 6.61 3.88 -19.15
CA LEU A 67 5.65 2.80 -19.33
C LEU A 67 4.32 3.17 -18.67
N GLU A 68 3.23 2.94 -19.38
CA GLU A 68 1.88 3.09 -18.83
C GLU A 68 1.62 2.04 -17.73
N PHE A 69 0.87 2.43 -16.68
CA PHE A 69 0.59 1.55 -15.54
C PHE A 69 -0.10 0.25 -15.93
N THR A 70 -0.92 0.24 -16.97
CA THR A 70 -1.57 -0.97 -17.49
C THR A 70 -0.59 -2.04 -17.98
N LEU A 71 0.62 -1.63 -18.38
CA LEU A 71 1.69 -2.52 -18.87
C LEU A 71 2.63 -3.00 -17.76
N LEU A 72 2.51 -2.45 -16.55
CA LEU A 72 3.37 -2.82 -15.42
C LEU A 72 2.88 -4.08 -14.72
N ALA A 73 3.83 -4.82 -14.13
CA ALA A 73 3.51 -5.90 -13.20
C ALA A 73 2.64 -5.38 -12.04
N GLU A 74 1.70 -6.20 -11.57
CA GLU A 74 0.73 -5.81 -10.53
C GLU A 74 1.40 -5.30 -9.26
N GLY A 75 2.45 -5.97 -8.77
CA GLY A 75 3.20 -5.53 -7.60
C GLY A 75 3.77 -4.11 -7.75
N ILE A 76 4.28 -3.75 -8.94
CA ILE A 76 4.78 -2.40 -9.21
C ILE A 76 3.64 -1.39 -9.24
N ARG A 77 2.47 -1.75 -9.79
CA ARG A 77 1.27 -0.89 -9.76
C ARG A 77 0.79 -0.60 -8.33
N LYS A 78 0.81 -1.62 -7.45
CA LYS A 78 0.49 -1.48 -6.02
C LYS A 78 1.43 -0.47 -5.34
N LEU A 79 2.75 -0.60 -5.54
CA LEU A 79 3.74 0.35 -5.01
C LEU A 79 3.56 1.76 -5.59
N GLY A 80 3.25 1.85 -6.88
CA GLY A 80 2.97 3.11 -7.56
C GLY A 80 1.74 3.81 -7.01
N LEU A 81 0.68 3.08 -6.67
CA LEU A 81 -0.51 3.64 -6.04
C LEU A 81 -0.17 4.21 -4.65
N LEU A 82 0.58 3.48 -3.81
CA LEU A 82 1.05 4.00 -2.52
C LEU A 82 1.86 5.29 -2.69
N TRP A 83 2.76 5.30 -3.69
CA TRP A 83 3.55 6.50 -3.99
C TRP A 83 2.66 7.71 -4.34
N VAL A 84 1.63 7.51 -5.17
CA VAL A 84 0.68 8.56 -5.55
C VAL A 84 -0.10 9.07 -4.33
N LEU A 85 -0.65 8.16 -3.50
CA LEU A 85 -1.42 8.50 -2.32
C LEU A 85 -0.58 9.22 -1.24
N LEU A 86 0.69 8.88 -1.13
CA LEU A 86 1.65 9.63 -0.31
C LEU A 86 1.94 11.00 -0.91
N GLN A 87 2.16 11.08 -2.24
CA GLN A 87 2.51 12.32 -2.93
C GLN A 87 1.40 13.36 -2.90
N ASN A 88 0.15 12.95 -2.92
CA ASN A 88 -1.00 13.86 -2.86
C ASN A 88 -1.54 14.09 -1.42
N GLY A 89 -0.96 13.43 -0.41
CA GLY A 89 -1.31 13.63 0.99
C GLY A 89 -2.50 12.79 1.48
N THR A 90 -3.00 11.85 0.71
CA THR A 90 -4.08 10.94 1.13
C THR A 90 -3.62 9.99 2.24
N LEU A 91 -2.37 9.49 2.15
CA LEU A 91 -1.75 8.64 3.18
C LEU A 91 -0.80 9.50 4.04
N LEU A 92 -1.34 10.15 5.07
CA LEU A 92 -0.60 10.91 6.08
C LEU A 92 -1.15 10.60 7.46
N ASP A 93 -0.60 11.26 8.47
CA ASP A 93 -1.03 11.17 9.87
C ASP A 93 -2.56 11.25 10.02
N GLY A 94 -3.15 10.32 10.76
CA GLY A 94 -4.58 10.17 10.97
C GLY A 94 -5.34 9.47 9.84
N SER A 95 -4.69 9.06 8.74
CA SER A 95 -5.34 8.24 7.69
C SER A 95 -5.35 6.75 8.04
N VAL A 96 -6.20 5.99 7.35
CA VAL A 96 -6.33 4.53 7.49
C VAL A 96 -6.02 3.87 6.16
N LEU A 97 -5.16 2.86 6.18
CA LEU A 97 -4.88 1.97 5.05
C LEU A 97 -5.38 0.57 5.36
N LEU A 98 -6.29 0.07 4.54
CA LEU A 98 -6.75 -1.32 4.54
C LEU A 98 -6.13 -2.01 3.32
N TRP A 99 -5.33 -3.06 3.52
CA TRP A 99 -4.67 -3.76 2.43
C TRP A 99 -4.79 -5.27 2.59
N ASP A 100 -5.53 -5.86 1.67
CA ASP A 100 -5.72 -7.29 1.60
C ASP A 100 -4.62 -7.92 0.75
N GLU A 101 -3.93 -8.92 1.31
CA GLU A 101 -2.84 -9.68 0.67
C GLU A 101 -1.84 -8.79 -0.08
N PRO A 102 -1.08 -7.91 0.61
CA PRO A 102 -0.13 -7.02 -0.05
C PRO A 102 0.92 -7.78 -0.86
N GLU A 103 1.24 -9.00 -0.48
CA GLU A 103 2.19 -9.89 -1.14
C GLU A 103 1.65 -10.54 -2.42
N ALA A 104 0.35 -10.55 -2.66
CA ALA A 104 -0.23 -11.17 -3.84
C ALA A 104 0.32 -10.56 -5.14
N ASN A 105 0.81 -11.41 -6.06
CA ASN A 105 1.45 -11.02 -7.31
C ASN A 105 2.68 -10.11 -7.16
N LEU A 106 3.29 -10.11 -5.98
CA LEU A 106 4.52 -9.39 -5.70
C LEU A 106 5.75 -10.28 -5.96
N ASN A 107 6.80 -9.69 -6.52
CA ASN A 107 8.09 -10.37 -6.57
C ASN A 107 8.57 -10.63 -5.11
N PRO A 108 8.95 -11.87 -4.75
CA PRO A 108 9.39 -12.20 -3.39
C PRO A 108 10.51 -11.29 -2.85
N LYS A 109 11.37 -10.78 -3.72
CA LYS A 109 12.43 -9.82 -3.33
C LYS A 109 11.88 -8.50 -2.79
N LEU A 110 10.65 -8.13 -3.16
CA LEU A 110 10.00 -6.89 -2.69
C LEU A 110 9.21 -7.08 -1.40
N MET A 111 9.04 -8.31 -0.91
CA MET A 111 8.26 -8.59 0.30
C MET A 111 8.80 -7.82 1.51
N ARG A 112 10.11 -7.89 1.73
CA ARG A 112 10.79 -7.12 2.78
C ARG A 112 10.54 -5.62 2.66
N THR A 113 10.61 -5.09 1.44
CA THR A 113 10.39 -3.67 1.18
C THR A 113 8.93 -3.27 1.42
N VAL A 114 7.97 -4.12 1.07
CA VAL A 114 6.54 -3.85 1.35
C VAL A 114 6.30 -3.79 2.85
N VAL A 115 6.82 -4.72 3.63
CA VAL A 115 6.74 -4.67 5.10
C VAL A 115 7.40 -3.41 5.64
N GLN A 116 8.59 -3.05 5.16
CA GLN A 116 9.26 -1.81 5.54
C GLN A 116 8.37 -0.58 5.28
N ILE A 117 7.73 -0.50 4.11
CA ILE A 117 6.82 0.60 3.76
C ILE A 117 5.64 0.65 4.73
N LEU A 118 5.03 -0.48 5.05
CA LEU A 118 3.88 -0.55 5.96
C LEU A 118 4.25 -0.13 7.39
N VAL A 119 5.40 -0.55 7.89
CA VAL A 119 5.92 -0.14 9.21
C VAL A 119 6.26 1.36 9.21
N GLU A 120 6.90 1.88 8.18
CA GLU A 120 7.17 3.33 8.08
C GLU A 120 5.88 4.17 7.94
N LEU A 121 4.83 3.66 7.27
CA LEU A 121 3.51 4.31 7.25
C LEU A 121 2.91 4.39 8.65
N GLN A 122 3.00 3.32 9.44
CA GLN A 122 2.54 3.32 10.83
C GLN A 122 3.31 4.36 11.65
N ARG A 123 4.63 4.49 11.47
CA ARG A 123 5.46 5.51 12.13
C ARG A 123 5.10 6.93 11.71
N LEU A 124 4.57 7.13 10.52
CA LEU A 124 4.02 8.40 10.03
C LEU A 124 2.62 8.72 10.60
N GLY A 125 2.04 7.85 11.45
CA GLY A 125 0.71 8.04 12.03
C GLY A 125 -0.44 7.49 11.18
N VAL A 126 -0.15 6.72 10.12
CA VAL A 126 -1.16 5.99 9.35
C VAL A 126 -1.57 4.74 10.12
N GLN A 127 -2.86 4.52 10.32
CA GLN A 127 -3.35 3.26 10.87
C GLN A 127 -3.42 2.22 9.74
N VAL A 128 -2.59 1.17 9.85
CA VAL A 128 -2.47 0.15 8.80
C VAL A 128 -3.15 -1.15 9.26
N PHE A 129 -4.07 -1.66 8.44
CA PHE A 129 -4.66 -2.99 8.58
C PHE A 129 -4.24 -3.84 7.39
N VAL A 130 -3.66 -4.98 7.68
CA VAL A 130 -3.21 -5.95 6.66
C VAL A 130 -3.87 -7.29 6.92
N THR A 131 -4.45 -7.89 5.89
CA THR A 131 -4.82 -9.31 5.93
C THR A 131 -3.78 -10.09 5.13
N THR A 132 -3.39 -11.24 5.62
CA THR A 132 -2.45 -12.13 4.93
C THR A 132 -2.60 -13.57 5.42
N HIS A 133 -2.31 -14.51 4.56
CA HIS A 133 -2.11 -15.92 4.90
C HIS A 133 -0.65 -16.36 4.66
N ASN A 134 0.25 -15.41 4.35
CA ASN A 134 1.64 -15.69 4.02
C ASN A 134 2.53 -15.63 5.26
N TYR A 135 3.02 -16.79 5.68
CA TYR A 135 3.92 -16.93 6.81
C TYR A 135 5.18 -16.05 6.69
N ASN A 136 5.78 -15.96 5.49
CA ASN A 136 6.99 -15.17 5.30
C ASN A 136 6.73 -13.67 5.52
N LEU A 137 5.55 -13.17 5.12
CA LEU A 137 5.17 -11.78 5.38
C LEU A 137 5.04 -11.52 6.89
N LEU A 138 4.39 -12.42 7.63
CA LEU A 138 4.23 -12.32 9.08
C LEU A 138 5.59 -12.32 9.79
N LYS A 139 6.50 -13.22 9.40
CA LYS A 139 7.87 -13.24 9.93
C LYS A 139 8.67 -11.99 9.57
N GLU A 140 8.49 -11.44 8.39
CA GLU A 140 9.15 -10.20 8.01
C GLU A 140 8.66 -9.01 8.86
N PHE A 141 7.38 -8.95 9.24
CA PHE A 141 6.89 -7.97 10.21
C PHE A 141 7.58 -8.13 11.55
N ASP A 142 7.66 -9.36 12.09
CA ASP A 142 8.29 -9.63 13.36
C ASP A 142 9.78 -9.23 13.39
N LEU A 143 10.47 -9.37 12.25
CA LEU A 143 11.87 -8.97 12.10
C LEU A 143 12.08 -7.46 11.98
N GLN A 144 11.10 -6.72 11.50
CA GLN A 144 11.23 -5.28 11.23
C GLN A 144 10.61 -4.38 12.30
N LEU A 145 9.67 -4.91 13.07
CA LEU A 145 9.08 -4.19 14.20
C LEU A 145 10.09 -4.06 15.34
N ASN A 146 10.17 -2.88 15.91
CA ASN A 146 10.95 -2.61 17.12
C ASN A 146 10.02 -2.43 18.33
N THR A 147 10.59 -2.23 19.51
CA THR A 147 9.84 -2.10 20.78
C THR A 147 8.99 -0.83 20.87
N GLU A 148 9.21 0.15 20.01
CA GLU A 148 8.45 1.42 19.99
C GLU A 148 7.28 1.36 19.00
N ASP A 149 7.31 0.41 18.06
CA ASP A 149 6.24 0.24 17.08
C ASP A 149 5.01 -0.39 17.74
N LYS A 150 3.83 0.10 17.36
CA LYS A 150 2.55 -0.42 17.84
C LYS A 150 1.96 -1.35 16.79
N ALA A 151 2.05 -2.65 17.01
CA ALA A 151 1.47 -3.66 16.15
C ALA A 151 0.70 -4.69 16.96
N LEU A 152 -0.38 -5.20 16.36
CA LEU A 152 -1.16 -6.32 16.89
C LEU A 152 -1.38 -7.33 15.78
N PHE A 153 -1.13 -8.60 16.11
CA PHE A 153 -1.41 -9.74 15.24
C PHE A 153 -2.72 -10.38 15.68
N HIS A 154 -3.64 -10.58 14.76
CA HIS A 154 -4.93 -11.20 15.00
C HIS A 154 -5.03 -12.50 14.20
N THR A 155 -5.21 -13.61 14.91
CA THR A 155 -5.50 -14.90 14.29
C THR A 155 -6.99 -15.17 14.35
N LEU A 156 -7.59 -15.44 13.18
CA LEU A 156 -8.99 -15.81 13.04
C LEU A 156 -9.08 -17.34 12.91
N PHE A 157 -9.84 -17.99 13.79
CA PHE A 157 -10.06 -19.44 13.74
C PHE A 157 -11.51 -19.78 14.05
N ARG A 158 -11.91 -21.00 13.74
CA ARG A 158 -13.26 -21.49 14.05
C ARG A 158 -13.19 -22.42 15.27
N ASP A 159 -14.10 -22.18 16.23
CA ASP A 159 -14.31 -23.09 17.35
C ASP A 159 -15.03 -24.40 16.93
N GLU A 160 -15.26 -25.31 17.89
CA GLU A 160 -15.96 -26.58 17.65
C GLU A 160 -17.38 -26.38 17.14
N GLN A 161 -18.02 -25.26 17.47
CA GLN A 161 -19.36 -24.88 17.02
C GLN A 161 -19.34 -24.11 15.68
N ARG A 162 -18.15 -23.94 15.04
CA ARG A 162 -17.91 -23.20 13.80
C ARG A 162 -18.11 -21.69 13.91
N ASN A 163 -18.18 -21.11 15.11
CA ASN A 163 -18.15 -19.66 15.27
C ASN A 163 -16.73 -19.13 15.04
N VAL A 164 -16.63 -17.94 14.47
CA VAL A 164 -15.33 -17.27 14.28
C VAL A 164 -14.88 -16.69 15.62
N GLN A 165 -13.68 -17.07 16.03
CA GLN A 165 -12.98 -16.58 17.21
C GLN A 165 -11.75 -15.78 16.78
N VAL A 166 -11.30 -14.87 17.65
CA VAL A 166 -10.13 -14.03 17.43
C VAL A 166 -9.18 -14.17 18.61
N ALA A 167 -7.92 -14.48 18.33
CA ALA A 167 -6.83 -14.35 19.29
C ALA A 167 -5.91 -13.20 18.86
N SER A 168 -5.41 -12.42 19.81
CA SER A 168 -4.60 -11.22 19.53
C SER A 168 -3.28 -11.31 20.29
N PHE A 169 -2.18 -10.95 19.61
CA PHE A 169 -0.81 -11.02 20.11
C PHE A 169 -0.06 -9.74 19.74
N GLU A 170 0.86 -9.30 20.61
CA GLU A 170 1.73 -8.14 20.32
C GLU A 170 2.94 -8.53 19.45
N ARG A 171 3.29 -9.80 19.41
CA ARG A 171 4.36 -10.36 18.59
C ARG A 171 3.90 -11.63 17.90
N TYR A 172 4.47 -11.90 16.74
CA TYR A 172 4.27 -13.15 16.05
C TYR A 172 5.25 -14.18 16.63
N GLU A 173 4.78 -15.00 17.57
CA GLU A 173 5.52 -16.14 18.11
C GLU A 173 5.14 -17.40 17.33
N ASP A 174 6.15 -18.30 17.14
CA ASP A 174 5.95 -19.58 16.44
C ASP A 174 5.14 -20.58 17.27
#